data_c2898207194a908619de280c3cd9f1b1
#
_entry.id   c2898207194a908619de280c3cd9f1b1
#
_cell.length_a   1.000
_cell.length_b   1.000
_cell.length_c   1.000
_cell.angle_alpha   90.00
_cell.angle_beta   90.00
_cell.angle_gamma   90.00
#
_symmetry.space_group_name_H-M   'P 1'
#
loop_
_entity.id
_entity.type
_entity.pdbx_description
1 polymer ?
#
loop_
_entity_poly.entity_id
_entity_poly.type
_entity_poly.pdbx_seq_one_letter_code
_entity_poly.pdbx_strand_id
1 'polypeptide(L)'
;LFRNIPLDTTYDHPDGWLPEQAEPQEIWDFIISELDDIKDKCGDEVEMGQINNYTVHMILAKMYLNHNAWFDDHSGDSYYQKCVDELNVIIESNKFSLAPNYADNFKEDISSSPEIIFGIPFEYLYASGNYFANLWMNEAGRATFGFTGWATGGGAALPQFLDTYDKNND
;
A
#
# COMPACT_ATOMS: atom_id res chain seq x y z
N LEU A 1 2.48 4.21 13.93
CA LEU A 1 1.52 5.12 14.58
C LEU A 1 1.04 4.57 15.92
N PHE A 2 0.50 3.37 15.96
CA PHE A 2 -0.05 2.73 17.16
C PHE A 2 0.84 1.54 17.51
N ARG A 3 1.85 1.73 18.33
CA ARG A 3 2.86 0.69 18.59
C ARG A 3 2.27 -0.55 19.25
N ASN A 4 1.48 -0.35 20.29
CA ASN A 4 0.83 -1.41 21.05
C ASN A 4 -0.66 -1.43 20.67
N ILE A 5 -1.07 -2.44 19.93
CA ILE A 5 -2.46 -2.63 19.51
C ILE A 5 -2.94 -4.01 19.94
N PRO A 6 -4.24 -4.21 20.14
CA PRO A 6 -4.77 -5.53 20.36
C PRO A 6 -4.48 -6.46 19.16
N LEU A 7 -4.01 -7.66 19.45
CA LEU A 7 -3.90 -8.76 18.49
C LEU A 7 -4.95 -9.80 18.83
N ASP A 8 -6.04 -9.77 18.10
CA ASP A 8 -7.14 -10.69 18.28
C ASP A 8 -7.30 -11.56 17.02
N THR A 9 -7.11 -12.86 17.20
CA THR A 9 -7.19 -13.86 16.14
C THR A 9 -8.47 -14.69 16.22
N THR A 10 -9.37 -14.38 17.16
CA THR A 10 -10.61 -15.10 17.40
C THR A 10 -11.80 -14.13 17.34
N TYR A 11 -13.00 -14.66 17.09
CA TYR A 11 -14.23 -13.87 17.02
C TYR A 11 -15.23 -14.21 18.14
N ASP A 12 -14.95 -15.25 18.92
CA ASP A 12 -15.85 -15.73 19.97
C ASP A 12 -15.26 -15.40 21.34
N HIS A 13 -15.81 -14.38 21.95
CA HIS A 13 -15.38 -13.85 23.25
C HIS A 13 -16.55 -13.80 24.23
N PRO A 14 -16.32 -14.04 25.53
CA PRO A 14 -17.34 -13.87 26.55
C PRO A 14 -17.74 -12.39 26.69
N ASP A 15 -18.97 -12.17 27.17
CA ASP A 15 -19.47 -10.84 27.44
C ASP A 15 -18.52 -10.05 28.37
N GLY A 16 -18.18 -8.84 27.97
CA GLY A 16 -17.30 -7.97 28.73
C GLY A 16 -15.80 -8.23 28.55
N TRP A 17 -15.42 -9.16 27.63
CA TRP A 17 -14.03 -9.33 27.27
C TRP A 17 -13.45 -8.07 26.60
N LEU A 18 -12.22 -7.72 26.99
CA LEU A 18 -11.45 -6.65 26.38
C LEU A 18 -10.09 -7.20 25.94
N PRO A 19 -9.65 -6.96 24.72
CA PRO A 19 -8.36 -7.43 24.25
C PRO A 19 -7.21 -6.74 24.99
N GLU A 20 -6.20 -7.49 25.33
CA GLU A 20 -4.93 -6.94 25.80
C GLU A 20 -4.16 -6.36 24.61
N GLN A 21 -3.30 -5.39 24.89
CA GLN A 21 -2.40 -4.85 23.88
C GLN A 21 -1.20 -5.76 23.72
N ALA A 22 -0.93 -6.18 22.50
CA ALA A 22 0.27 -6.92 22.15
C ALA A 22 1.48 -5.98 22.01
N GLU A 23 2.66 -6.51 22.27
CA GLU A 23 3.91 -5.80 22.01
C GLU A 23 4.17 -5.68 20.50
N PRO A 24 4.86 -4.63 20.04
CA PRO A 24 5.13 -4.42 18.61
C PRO A 24 5.82 -5.61 17.95
N GLN A 25 6.72 -6.29 18.64
CA GLN A 25 7.43 -7.46 18.12
C GLN A 25 6.47 -8.64 17.90
N GLU A 26 5.54 -8.86 18.80
CA GLU A 26 4.53 -9.91 18.67
C GLU A 26 3.64 -9.69 17.45
N ILE A 27 3.23 -8.44 17.23
CA ILE A 27 2.44 -8.06 16.04
C ILE A 27 3.25 -8.25 14.76
N TRP A 28 4.51 -7.86 14.78
CA TRP A 28 5.43 -8.07 13.67
C TRP A 28 5.58 -9.54 13.33
N ASP A 29 5.90 -10.36 14.30
CA ASP A 29 6.12 -11.80 14.12
C ASP A 29 4.86 -12.48 13.59
N PHE A 30 3.70 -12.09 14.10
CA PHE A 30 2.42 -12.56 13.59
C PHE A 30 2.22 -12.20 12.11
N ILE A 31 2.39 -10.93 11.72
CA ILE A 31 2.22 -10.49 10.33
C ILE A 31 3.18 -11.22 9.40
N ILE A 32 4.46 -11.34 9.77
CA ILE A 32 5.45 -12.02 8.94
C ILE A 32 5.10 -13.51 8.81
N SER A 33 4.72 -14.17 9.89
CA SER A 33 4.37 -15.61 9.85
C SER A 33 3.15 -15.87 8.96
N GLU A 34 2.13 -15.03 9.02
CA GLU A 34 0.93 -15.15 8.18
C GLU A 34 1.26 -14.94 6.70
N LEU A 35 2.07 -13.92 6.39
CA LEU A 35 2.49 -13.65 5.02
C LEU A 35 3.38 -14.78 4.46
N ASP A 36 4.31 -15.28 5.24
CA ASP A 36 5.17 -16.40 4.85
C ASP A 36 4.37 -17.68 4.63
N ASP A 37 3.33 -17.93 5.42
CA ASP A 37 2.47 -19.10 5.27
C ASP A 37 1.66 -19.06 3.95
N ILE A 38 1.27 -17.88 3.47
CA ILE A 38 0.40 -17.76 2.30
C ILE A 38 1.15 -17.48 0.99
N LYS A 39 2.39 -17.01 1.02
CA LYS A 39 3.10 -16.57 -0.20
C LYS A 39 3.20 -17.65 -1.27
N ASP A 40 3.43 -18.91 -0.87
CA ASP A 40 3.51 -20.04 -1.80
C ASP A 40 2.13 -20.69 -2.07
N LYS A 41 1.08 -20.24 -1.38
CA LYS A 41 -0.30 -20.74 -1.55
C LYS A 41 -1.13 -19.84 -2.46
N CYS A 42 -0.76 -18.57 -2.59
CA CYS A 42 -1.34 -17.68 -3.58
C CYS A 42 -0.86 -18.05 -4.97
N GLY A 43 -1.75 -18.04 -5.94
CA GLY A 43 -1.39 -18.24 -7.34
C GLY A 43 -0.51 -17.10 -7.88
N ASP A 44 0.06 -17.31 -9.06
CA ASP A 44 0.89 -16.34 -9.75
C ASP A 44 0.17 -15.61 -10.90
N GLU A 45 -1.12 -15.81 -11.02
CA GLU A 45 -1.97 -15.09 -11.96
C GLU A 45 -2.14 -13.64 -11.52
N VAL A 46 -1.88 -12.71 -12.44
CA VAL A 46 -2.02 -11.28 -12.20
C VAL A 46 -3.35 -10.81 -12.75
N GLU A 47 -4.32 -10.63 -11.86
CA GLU A 47 -5.65 -10.17 -12.18
C GLU A 47 -6.05 -9.04 -11.22
N MET A 48 -6.63 -7.96 -11.76
CA MET A 48 -7.05 -6.82 -10.97
C MET A 48 -8.07 -7.23 -9.90
N GLY A 49 -7.81 -6.84 -8.66
CA GLY A 49 -8.67 -7.17 -7.52
C GLY A 49 -8.40 -8.52 -6.87
N GLN A 50 -7.54 -9.35 -7.44
CA GLN A 50 -7.13 -10.61 -6.85
C GLN A 50 -5.74 -10.53 -6.24
N ILE A 51 -5.61 -11.07 -5.03
CA ILE A 51 -4.30 -11.21 -4.37
C ILE A 51 -3.56 -12.36 -5.02
N ASN A 52 -2.33 -12.11 -5.43
CA ASN A 52 -1.40 -13.11 -5.95
C ASN A 52 -0.12 -13.16 -5.10
N ASN A 53 0.75 -14.11 -5.38
CA ASN A 53 2.01 -14.25 -4.63
C ASN A 53 2.88 -12.99 -4.70
N TYR A 54 2.91 -12.28 -5.82
CA TYR A 54 3.70 -11.04 -5.97
C TYR A 54 3.19 -9.92 -5.07
N THR A 55 1.87 -9.88 -4.81
CA THR A 55 1.30 -8.98 -3.80
C THR A 55 1.85 -9.29 -2.41
N VAL A 56 1.93 -10.58 -2.05
CA VAL A 56 2.49 -11.00 -0.76
C VAL A 56 3.97 -10.65 -0.66
N HIS A 57 4.76 -10.94 -1.69
CA HIS A 57 6.17 -10.56 -1.75
C HIS A 57 6.37 -9.05 -1.62
N MET A 58 5.53 -8.24 -2.26
CA MET A 58 5.59 -6.78 -2.13
C MET A 58 5.26 -6.31 -0.71
N ILE A 59 4.30 -6.93 -0.03
CA ILE A 59 3.97 -6.59 1.36
C ILE A 59 5.13 -6.98 2.27
N LEU A 60 5.70 -8.17 2.13
CA LEU A 60 6.89 -8.61 2.87
C LEU A 60 8.06 -7.65 2.66
N ALA A 61 8.34 -7.27 1.42
CA ALA A 61 9.39 -6.30 1.10
C ALA A 61 9.18 -4.96 1.83
N LYS A 62 7.94 -4.45 1.84
CA LYS A 62 7.59 -3.22 2.59
C LYS A 62 7.74 -3.39 4.10
N MET A 63 7.37 -4.53 4.65
CA MET A 63 7.58 -4.84 6.05
C MET A 63 9.08 -4.80 6.37
N TYR A 64 9.90 -5.55 5.67
CA TYR A 64 11.35 -5.61 5.88
C TYR A 64 12.04 -4.26 5.70
N LEU A 65 11.67 -3.49 4.67
CA LEU A 65 12.23 -2.16 4.44
C LEU A 65 12.02 -1.21 5.63
N ASN A 66 10.86 -1.30 6.29
CA ASN A 66 10.49 -0.38 7.35
C ASN A 66 10.81 -0.90 8.76
N HIS A 67 11.29 -2.13 8.91
CA HIS A 67 11.55 -2.74 10.22
C HIS A 67 12.40 -1.83 11.10
N ASN A 68 13.56 -1.41 10.61
CA ASN A 68 14.51 -0.63 11.40
C ASN A 68 13.93 0.70 11.87
N ALA A 69 13.11 1.34 11.03
CA ALA A 69 12.45 2.59 11.40
C ALA A 69 11.33 2.39 12.45
N TRP A 70 10.62 1.26 12.40
CA TRP A 70 9.55 0.99 13.36
C TRP A 70 10.04 0.57 14.72
N PHE A 71 11.16 -0.16 14.77
CA PHE A 71 11.76 -0.66 16.02
C PHE A 71 12.94 0.20 16.53
N ASP A 72 13.29 1.27 15.81
CA ASP A 72 14.48 2.07 16.09
C ASP A 72 15.75 1.21 16.18
N ASP A 73 15.80 0.20 15.29
CA ASP A 73 16.90 -0.77 15.22
C ASP A 73 17.83 -0.40 14.09
N HIS A 74 19.07 -0.07 14.45
CA HIS A 74 20.13 0.26 13.50
C HIS A 74 21.23 -0.81 13.48
N SER A 75 20.96 -2.00 14.06
CA SER A 75 21.95 -3.04 14.32
C SER A 75 22.33 -3.88 13.11
N GLY A 76 21.61 -3.76 11.97
CA GLY A 76 21.99 -4.58 10.84
C GLY A 76 21.18 -4.40 9.56
N ASP A 77 21.83 -4.80 8.48
CA ASP A 77 21.29 -4.74 7.12
C ASP A 77 20.49 -5.99 6.74
N SER A 78 20.27 -6.93 7.68
CA SER A 78 19.63 -8.22 7.39
C SER A 78 18.20 -8.07 6.86
N TYR A 79 17.44 -7.10 7.36
CA TYR A 79 16.10 -6.82 6.86
C TYR A 79 16.10 -6.14 5.50
N TYR A 80 17.09 -5.30 5.20
CA TYR A 80 17.25 -4.73 3.87
C TYR A 80 17.58 -5.82 2.84
N GLN A 81 18.41 -6.81 3.22
CA GLN A 81 18.67 -7.94 2.33
C GLN A 81 17.39 -8.76 2.09
N LYS A 82 16.61 -9.06 3.12
CA LYS A 82 15.31 -9.73 2.97
C LYS A 82 14.36 -8.94 2.05
N CYS A 83 14.33 -7.62 2.18
CA CYS A 83 13.56 -6.77 1.28
C CYS A 83 14.00 -6.95 -0.17
N VAL A 84 15.31 -6.94 -0.43
CA VAL A 84 15.87 -7.15 -1.78
C VAL A 84 15.51 -8.54 -2.32
N ASP A 85 15.59 -9.57 -1.48
CA ASP A 85 15.27 -10.94 -1.87
C ASP A 85 13.80 -11.06 -2.31
N GLU A 86 12.86 -10.48 -1.55
CA GLU A 86 11.44 -10.46 -1.90
C GLU A 86 11.16 -9.67 -3.20
N LEU A 87 11.83 -8.54 -3.39
CA LEU A 87 11.69 -7.74 -4.61
C LEU A 87 12.26 -8.45 -5.84
N ASN A 88 13.35 -9.21 -5.68
CA ASN A 88 13.93 -9.98 -6.79
C ASN A 88 12.96 -11.04 -7.31
N VAL A 89 12.15 -11.67 -6.47
CA VAL A 89 11.11 -12.60 -6.93
C VAL A 89 10.15 -11.91 -7.89
N ILE A 90 9.75 -10.68 -7.59
CA ILE A 90 8.85 -9.91 -8.46
C ILE A 90 9.54 -9.53 -9.78
N ILE A 91 10.76 -9.01 -9.69
CA ILE A 91 11.52 -8.55 -10.86
C ILE A 91 11.86 -9.71 -11.81
N GLU A 92 12.34 -10.83 -11.27
CA GLU A 92 12.76 -12.01 -12.04
C GLU A 92 11.57 -12.75 -12.65
N SER A 93 10.35 -12.54 -12.14
CA SER A 93 9.13 -13.10 -12.74
C SER A 93 8.88 -12.62 -14.17
N ASN A 94 9.38 -11.44 -14.52
CA ASN A 94 9.12 -10.73 -15.78
C ASN A 94 7.63 -10.52 -16.09
N LYS A 95 6.76 -10.57 -15.07
CA LYS A 95 5.32 -10.31 -15.22
C LYS A 95 4.99 -8.82 -15.14
N PHE A 96 5.91 -8.02 -14.62
CA PHE A 96 5.73 -6.58 -14.43
C PHE A 96 6.81 -5.79 -15.17
N SER A 97 6.45 -4.61 -15.60
CA SER A 97 7.38 -3.65 -16.20
C SER A 97 6.89 -2.23 -15.95
N LEU A 98 7.78 -1.25 -16.00
CA LEU A 98 7.37 0.14 -15.90
C LEU A 98 6.45 0.51 -17.07
N ALA A 99 5.39 1.26 -16.79
CA ALA A 99 4.50 1.78 -17.82
C ALA A 99 5.29 2.75 -18.72
N PRO A 100 5.08 2.70 -20.05
CA PRO A 100 5.76 3.60 -20.97
C PRO A 100 5.54 5.08 -20.68
N ASN A 101 4.38 5.42 -20.12
CA ASN A 101 4.05 6.75 -19.68
C ASN A 101 3.54 6.67 -18.24
N TYR A 102 4.20 7.37 -17.32
CA TYR A 102 3.85 7.40 -15.90
C TYR A 102 2.37 7.74 -15.64
N ALA A 103 1.81 8.68 -16.42
CA ALA A 103 0.42 9.09 -16.29
C ALA A 103 -0.58 7.96 -16.59
N ASP A 104 -0.17 6.91 -17.28
CA ASP A 104 -1.06 5.78 -17.59
C ASP A 104 -1.48 4.99 -16.35
N ASN A 105 -0.69 5.04 -15.28
CA ASN A 105 -1.01 4.43 -13.99
C ASN A 105 -2.11 5.15 -13.20
N PHE A 106 -2.56 6.33 -13.67
CA PHE A 106 -3.56 7.18 -13.01
C PHE A 106 -4.80 7.43 -13.85
N LYS A 107 -5.00 6.64 -14.90
CA LYS A 107 -6.21 6.66 -15.71
C LYS A 107 -7.40 6.08 -14.95
N GLU A 108 -8.59 6.32 -15.46
CA GLU A 108 -9.83 5.74 -14.91
C GLU A 108 -9.80 4.21 -14.92
N ASP A 109 -9.36 3.61 -16.02
CA ASP A 109 -9.13 2.17 -16.12
C ASP A 109 -7.63 1.88 -16.19
N ILE A 110 -7.11 1.28 -15.13
CA ILE A 110 -5.72 0.85 -14.98
C ILE A 110 -5.56 -0.67 -14.99
N SER A 111 -6.61 -1.41 -15.32
CA SER A 111 -6.60 -2.89 -15.28
C SER A 111 -5.56 -3.52 -16.22
N SER A 112 -5.18 -2.81 -17.27
CA SER A 112 -4.15 -3.24 -18.23
C SER A 112 -2.76 -2.66 -17.97
N SER A 113 -2.55 -1.95 -16.85
CA SER A 113 -1.22 -1.41 -16.54
C SER A 113 -0.22 -2.54 -16.27
N PRO A 114 0.94 -2.54 -16.95
CA PRO A 114 1.96 -3.55 -16.71
C PRO A 114 2.73 -3.32 -15.40
N GLU A 115 2.51 -2.21 -14.71
CA GLU A 115 3.27 -1.80 -13.53
C GLU A 115 2.55 -2.16 -12.22
N ILE A 116 1.23 -2.31 -12.26
CA ILE A 116 0.43 -2.49 -11.05
C ILE A 116 0.43 -3.96 -10.64
N ILE A 117 0.95 -4.24 -9.44
CA ILE A 117 1.01 -5.59 -8.86
C ILE A 117 -0.34 -5.98 -8.28
N PHE A 118 -1.02 -5.05 -7.61
CA PHE A 118 -2.33 -5.23 -6.99
C PHE A 118 -3.08 -3.92 -6.93
N GLY A 119 -4.35 -3.94 -7.24
CA GLY A 119 -5.25 -2.80 -7.12
C GLY A 119 -6.61 -3.23 -6.59
N ILE A 120 -7.21 -2.40 -5.77
CA ILE A 120 -8.59 -2.57 -5.31
C ILE A 120 -9.49 -1.86 -6.31
N PRO A 121 -10.27 -2.58 -7.14
CA PRO A 121 -11.14 -1.96 -8.13
C PRO A 121 -12.30 -1.24 -7.46
N PHE A 122 -12.55 -0.02 -7.90
CA PHE A 122 -13.76 0.73 -7.58
C PHE A 122 -14.55 0.97 -8.86
N GLU A 123 -15.86 0.89 -8.76
CA GLU A 123 -16.73 1.21 -9.88
C GLU A 123 -18.04 1.86 -9.37
N TYR A 124 -18.75 2.52 -10.25
CA TYR A 124 -19.84 3.40 -9.86
C TYR A 124 -21.04 2.67 -9.24
N LEU A 125 -21.40 1.48 -9.75
CA LEU A 125 -22.65 0.82 -9.38
C LEU A 125 -22.54 -0.08 -8.15
N TYR A 126 -21.46 -0.88 -8.06
CA TYR A 126 -21.38 -1.97 -7.08
C TYR A 126 -20.24 -1.81 -6.07
N ALA A 127 -19.23 -1.05 -6.41
CA ALA A 127 -18.03 -0.88 -5.57
C ALA A 127 -17.59 0.60 -5.48
N SER A 128 -18.54 1.50 -5.22
CA SER A 128 -18.24 2.92 -5.05
C SER A 128 -17.47 3.18 -3.74
N GLY A 129 -16.80 4.32 -3.66
CA GLY A 129 -16.15 4.76 -2.42
C GLY A 129 -14.69 5.18 -2.55
N ASN A 130 -14.13 5.22 -3.76
CA ASN A 130 -12.86 5.87 -3.95
C ASN A 130 -13.05 7.39 -3.98
N TYR A 131 -12.90 8.01 -2.82
CA TYR A 131 -13.05 9.46 -2.65
C TYR A 131 -11.72 10.20 -2.61
N PHE A 132 -10.64 9.62 -3.12
CA PHE A 132 -9.32 10.23 -3.04
C PHE A 132 -9.29 11.63 -3.65
N ALA A 133 -9.79 11.79 -4.88
CA ALA A 133 -9.87 13.08 -5.55
C ALA A 133 -10.76 14.08 -4.78
N ASN A 134 -11.88 13.62 -4.23
CA ASN A 134 -12.80 14.45 -3.45
C ASN A 134 -12.17 15.00 -2.18
N LEU A 135 -11.39 14.16 -1.47
CA LEU A 135 -10.78 14.52 -0.20
C LEU A 135 -9.60 15.51 -0.35
N TRP A 136 -8.86 15.41 -1.47
CA TRP A 136 -7.63 16.18 -1.66
C TRP A 136 -7.79 17.39 -2.57
N MET A 137 -8.81 17.43 -3.42
CA MET A 137 -9.04 18.51 -4.35
C MET A 137 -9.64 19.74 -3.63
N ASN A 138 -9.05 20.90 -3.86
CA ASN A 138 -9.62 22.16 -3.42
C ASN A 138 -10.61 22.75 -4.45
N GLU A 139 -11.35 23.79 -4.08
CA GLU A 139 -12.37 24.40 -4.94
C GLU A 139 -11.79 25.00 -6.24
N ALA A 140 -10.59 25.58 -6.18
CA ALA A 140 -9.93 26.12 -7.38
C ALA A 140 -9.49 24.98 -8.32
N GLY A 141 -8.95 23.90 -7.78
CA GLY A 141 -8.61 22.70 -8.54
C GLY A 141 -9.84 22.06 -9.17
N ARG A 142 -10.95 22.01 -8.45
CA ARG A 142 -12.23 21.51 -8.97
C ARG A 142 -12.66 22.25 -10.24
N ALA A 143 -12.61 23.57 -10.22
CA ALA A 143 -12.94 24.39 -11.37
C ALA A 143 -11.95 24.17 -12.53
N THR A 144 -10.66 24.10 -12.25
CA THR A 144 -9.59 23.92 -13.25
C THR A 144 -9.71 22.58 -13.99
N PHE A 145 -10.04 21.50 -13.27
CA PHE A 145 -10.13 20.15 -13.82
C PHE A 145 -11.55 19.76 -14.27
N GLY A 146 -12.52 20.68 -14.20
CA GLY A 146 -13.91 20.39 -14.55
C GLY A 146 -14.59 19.34 -13.67
N PHE A 147 -14.11 19.17 -12.45
CA PHE A 147 -14.64 18.18 -11.52
C PHE A 147 -15.97 18.63 -10.95
N THR A 148 -17.04 17.88 -11.21
CA THR A 148 -18.41 18.24 -10.82
C THR A 148 -18.82 17.71 -9.45
N GLY A 149 -18.05 16.79 -8.87
CA GLY A 149 -18.28 16.22 -7.53
C GLY A 149 -17.99 17.21 -6.40
N TRP A 150 -18.26 16.81 -5.18
CA TRP A 150 -17.87 17.55 -3.99
C TRP A 150 -16.34 17.48 -3.76
N ALA A 151 -15.77 18.48 -3.14
CA ALA A 151 -14.36 18.56 -2.78
C ALA A 151 -14.20 19.22 -1.42
N THR A 152 -13.26 18.75 -0.62
CA THR A 152 -13.06 19.23 0.76
C THR A 152 -11.80 20.09 0.93
N GLY A 153 -10.83 20.00 0.02
CA GLY A 153 -9.55 20.67 0.17
C GLY A 153 -8.73 20.17 1.36
N GLY A 154 -8.90 18.90 1.74
CA GLY A 154 -8.38 18.33 2.99
C GLY A 154 -6.85 18.17 3.08
N GLY A 155 -6.11 18.49 2.03
CA GLY A 155 -4.65 18.38 2.04
C GLY A 155 -3.96 19.48 1.25
N ALA A 156 -2.77 19.83 1.69
CA ALA A 156 -1.88 20.73 1.00
C ALA A 156 -0.43 20.24 1.13
N ALA A 157 0.35 20.42 0.08
CA ALA A 157 1.79 20.16 0.14
C ALA A 157 2.46 21.15 1.10
N LEU A 158 3.39 20.65 1.89
CA LEU A 158 4.24 21.52 2.70
C LEU A 158 5.16 22.36 1.79
N PRO A 159 5.46 23.62 2.17
CA PRO A 159 6.36 24.47 1.38
C PRO A 159 7.71 23.81 1.10
N GLN A 160 8.27 23.09 2.08
CA GLN A 160 9.55 22.37 1.94
C GLN A 160 9.47 21.26 0.89
N PHE A 161 8.32 20.59 0.78
CA PHE A 161 8.10 19.58 -0.26
C PHE A 161 8.01 20.24 -1.64
N LEU A 162 7.29 21.37 -1.75
CA LEU A 162 7.21 22.13 -2.99
C LEU A 162 8.58 22.62 -3.48
N ASP A 163 9.48 22.95 -2.57
CA ASP A 163 10.84 23.38 -2.92
C ASP A 163 11.73 22.25 -3.47
N THR A 164 11.29 20.99 -3.37
CA THR A 164 12.00 19.85 -3.99
C THR A 164 11.71 19.71 -5.49
N TYR A 165 10.68 20.36 -6.00
CA TYR A 165 10.36 20.35 -7.43
C TYR A 165 11.24 21.32 -8.21
N ASP A 166 11.64 20.91 -9.40
CA ASP A 166 12.30 21.81 -10.36
C ASP A 166 11.25 22.69 -11.03
N LYS A 167 11.08 23.90 -10.53
CA LYS A 167 10.08 24.88 -11.00
C LYS A 167 10.21 25.27 -12.49
N ASN A 168 11.25 24.81 -13.18
CA ASN A 168 11.47 25.08 -14.59
C ASN A 168 11.09 23.89 -15.49
N ASN A 169 11.03 22.68 -14.92
CA ASN A 169 10.84 21.45 -15.68
C ASN A 169 9.66 20.58 -15.19
N ASP A 170 9.02 20.98 -14.09
CA ASP A 170 7.85 20.27 -13.51
C ASP A 170 6.52 20.97 -13.87
#